data_e0b85e21c43892ac3b71eab06da015b6
#
_entry.id   e0b85e21c43892ac3b71eab06da015b6
#
_cell.length_a   1.000
_cell.length_b   1.000
_cell.length_c   1.000
_cell.angle_alpha   90.00
_cell.angle_beta   90.00
_cell.angle_gamma   90.00
#
_symmetry.space_group_name_H-M   'P 1'
#
loop_
_entity.id
_entity.type
_entity.pdbx_description
1 polymer ?
#
loop_
_entity_poly.entity_id
_entity_poly.type
_entity_poly.pdbx_seq_one_letter_code
_entity_poly.pdbx_strand_id
1 'polypeptide(L)'
;LDGVGNPHNIGTLLRTAAHFGARAVLIGGPLRKLSSAVYRTAEGAAEHVGAVFAEDLGPLLRQCSDAGYSVCATSSHKGQDLYEKGLPARSCILLGAERDGLSPALMQNADIALCIPGTSAVESLNVASSAAVFLAEHWRNHAR
;
A
#
# COMPACT_ATOMS: atom_id res chain seq x y z
N LEU A 1 0.39 3.35 -3.89
CA LEU A 1 -1.06 3.63 -3.94
C LEU A 1 -1.47 3.85 -5.39
N ASP A 2 -2.33 2.99 -5.92
CA ASP A 2 -2.83 3.07 -7.31
C ASP A 2 -4.24 3.69 -7.30
N GLY A 3 -4.36 4.92 -7.83
CA GLY A 3 -5.63 5.63 -7.95
C GLY A 3 -6.29 6.06 -6.62
N VAL A 4 -5.58 5.96 -5.50
CA VAL A 4 -6.09 6.43 -4.21
C VAL A 4 -6.01 7.95 -4.15
N GLY A 5 -7.14 8.63 -4.29
CA GLY A 5 -7.20 10.10 -4.37
C GLY A 5 -7.84 10.79 -3.16
N ASN A 6 -8.50 10.06 -2.27
CA ASN A 6 -9.15 10.64 -1.10
C ASN A 6 -8.09 11.13 -0.10
N PRO A 7 -8.05 12.45 0.22
CA PRO A 7 -7.05 13.02 1.12
C PRO A 7 -7.06 12.42 2.53
N HIS A 8 -8.22 12.02 3.03
CA HIS A 8 -8.33 11.39 4.34
C HIS A 8 -7.66 10.01 4.34
N ASN A 9 -7.91 9.19 3.32
CA ASN A 9 -7.25 7.89 3.19
C ASN A 9 -5.75 8.04 3.03
N ILE A 10 -5.28 8.97 2.19
CA ILE A 10 -3.84 9.22 2.01
C ILE A 10 -3.19 9.65 3.32
N GLY A 11 -3.81 10.57 4.07
CA GLY A 11 -3.28 11.02 5.36
C GLY A 11 -3.20 9.90 6.39
N THR A 12 -4.24 9.07 6.49
CA THR A 12 -4.26 7.89 7.37
C THR A 12 -3.22 6.84 6.95
N LEU A 13 -3.04 6.63 5.65
CA LEU A 13 -2.03 5.73 5.10
C LEU A 13 -0.62 6.21 5.44
N LEU A 14 -0.32 7.49 5.28
CA LEU A 14 0.98 8.07 5.66
C LEU A 14 1.24 7.89 7.15
N ARG A 15 0.25 8.14 7.99
CA ARG A 15 0.36 7.94 9.45
C ARG A 15 0.65 6.47 9.79
N THR A 16 -0.07 5.54 9.19
CA THR A 16 0.14 4.10 9.38
C THR A 16 1.51 3.66 8.86
N ALA A 17 1.90 4.14 7.68
CA ALA A 17 3.20 3.85 7.07
C ALA A 17 4.37 4.33 7.95
N ALA A 18 4.29 5.56 8.48
CA ALA A 18 5.28 6.09 9.40
C ALA A 18 5.34 5.27 10.70
N HIS A 19 4.18 4.90 11.26
CA HIS A 19 4.11 4.11 12.50
C HIS A 19 4.82 2.74 12.36
N PHE A 20 4.63 2.06 11.24
CA PHE A 20 5.25 0.76 10.98
C PHE A 20 6.60 0.84 10.24
N GLY A 21 7.20 2.04 10.13
CA GLY A 21 8.55 2.21 9.60
C GLY A 21 8.69 1.99 8.09
N ALA A 22 7.63 2.18 7.32
CA ALA A 22 7.74 2.19 5.87
C ALA A 22 8.63 3.35 5.41
N ARG A 23 9.49 3.12 4.44
CA ARG A 23 10.46 4.13 3.96
C ARG A 23 9.81 5.21 3.10
N ALA A 24 8.83 4.81 2.30
CA ALA A 24 8.14 5.72 1.40
C ALA A 24 6.74 5.21 1.06
N VAL A 25 5.88 6.14 0.65
CA VAL A 25 4.59 5.88 0.03
C VAL A 25 4.65 6.39 -1.41
N LEU A 26 4.56 5.47 -2.37
CA LEU A 26 4.49 5.78 -3.79
C LEU A 26 3.04 6.06 -4.16
N ILE A 27 2.75 7.22 -4.73
CA ILE A 27 1.39 7.68 -5.05
C ILE A 27 1.26 7.80 -6.56
N GLY A 28 0.53 6.88 -7.16
CA GLY A 28 0.23 6.83 -8.58
C GLY A 28 -0.95 7.70 -8.97
N GLY A 29 -0.92 8.21 -10.19
CA GLY A 29 -1.99 9.00 -10.76
C GLY A 29 -1.67 10.50 -10.87
N PRO A 30 -2.72 11.37 -10.95
CA PRO A 30 -2.53 12.78 -11.29
C PRO A 30 -2.02 13.65 -10.14
N LEU A 31 -1.98 13.15 -8.92
CA LEU A 31 -1.49 13.91 -7.77
C LEU A 31 0.01 14.22 -7.93
N ARG A 32 0.41 15.44 -7.58
CA ARG A 32 1.81 15.91 -7.65
C ARG A 32 2.32 16.45 -6.32
N LYS A 33 1.44 16.63 -5.35
CA LYS A 33 1.75 17.11 -4.00
C LYS A 33 0.67 16.71 -3.00
N LEU A 34 1.02 16.67 -1.74
CA LEU A 34 0.07 16.48 -0.65
C LEU A 34 -0.73 17.78 -0.42
N SER A 35 -2.02 17.64 -0.21
CA SER A 35 -2.89 18.76 0.16
C SER A 35 -2.81 19.06 1.66
N SER A 36 -3.27 20.26 2.06
CA SER A 36 -3.38 20.60 3.49
C SER A 36 -4.29 19.64 4.26
N ALA A 37 -5.29 19.05 3.61
CA ALA A 37 -6.17 18.05 4.22
C ALA A 37 -5.41 16.76 4.54
N VAL A 38 -4.50 16.32 3.66
CA VAL A 38 -3.62 15.17 3.91
C VAL A 38 -2.70 15.44 5.09
N TYR A 39 -2.04 16.60 5.15
CA TYR A 39 -1.15 16.95 6.26
C TYR A 39 -1.88 16.96 7.62
N ARG A 40 -3.10 17.51 7.66
CA ARG A 40 -3.91 17.49 8.90
C ARG A 40 -4.24 16.09 9.36
N THR A 41 -4.63 15.19 8.44
CA THR A 41 -4.97 13.80 8.77
C THR A 41 -3.72 12.98 9.13
N ALA A 42 -2.60 13.25 8.50
CA ALA A 42 -1.33 12.58 8.76
C ALA A 42 -0.71 12.91 10.12
N GLU A 43 -1.12 14.01 10.78
CA GLU A 43 -0.68 14.40 12.12
C GLU A 43 0.87 14.35 12.28
N GLY A 44 1.60 14.98 11.36
CA GLY A 44 3.06 15.03 11.36
C GLY A 44 3.74 13.81 10.72
N ALA A 45 3.05 12.73 10.44
CA ALA A 45 3.64 11.52 9.86
C ALA A 45 4.29 11.75 8.48
N ALA A 46 3.79 12.74 7.73
CA ALA A 46 4.35 13.10 6.43
C ALA A 46 5.81 13.64 6.51
N GLU A 47 6.30 13.95 7.69
CA GLU A 47 7.71 14.34 7.93
C GLU A 47 8.62 13.12 8.14
N HIS A 48 8.05 11.96 8.43
CA HIS A 48 8.76 10.73 8.79
C HIS A 48 8.74 9.67 7.68
N VAL A 49 7.86 9.81 6.68
CA VAL A 49 7.76 8.89 5.55
C VAL A 49 7.78 9.65 4.23
N GLY A 50 8.64 9.24 3.30
CA GLY A 50 8.73 9.89 1.99
C GLY A 50 7.44 9.70 1.18
N ALA A 51 6.92 10.78 0.60
CA ALA A 51 5.85 10.71 -0.40
C ALA A 51 6.44 10.93 -1.80
N VAL A 52 6.33 9.92 -2.67
CA VAL A 52 6.85 9.97 -4.03
C VAL A 52 5.67 9.91 -5.01
N PHE A 53 5.61 10.85 -5.93
CA PHE A 53 4.52 10.96 -6.90
C PHE A 53 4.96 10.50 -8.27
N ALA A 54 4.14 9.70 -8.93
CA ALA A 54 4.34 9.27 -10.31
C ALA A 54 3.00 9.15 -11.02
N GLU A 55 2.96 9.54 -12.30
CA GLU A 55 1.79 9.32 -13.13
C GLU A 55 1.56 7.83 -13.38
N ASP A 56 2.64 7.12 -13.67
CA ASP A 56 2.68 5.66 -13.83
C ASP A 56 3.61 5.05 -12.78
N LEU A 57 3.10 4.13 -12.00
CA LEU A 57 3.86 3.39 -11.00
C LEU A 57 4.77 2.31 -11.58
N GLY A 58 4.51 1.83 -12.78
CA GLY A 58 5.24 0.71 -13.40
C GLY A 58 6.76 0.89 -13.40
N PRO A 59 7.30 2.04 -13.86
CA PRO A 59 8.74 2.30 -13.81
C PRO A 59 9.33 2.28 -12.39
N LEU A 60 8.62 2.84 -11.40
CA LEU A 60 9.08 2.84 -10.01
C LEU A 60 9.07 1.43 -9.41
N LEU A 61 8.05 0.62 -9.74
CA LEU A 61 7.98 -0.76 -9.25
C LEU A 61 9.10 -1.62 -9.84
N ARG A 62 9.47 -1.42 -11.11
CA ARG A 62 10.66 -2.06 -11.68
C ARG A 62 11.93 -1.70 -10.92
N GLN A 63 12.13 -0.41 -10.60
CA GLN A 63 13.26 0.02 -9.76
C GLN A 63 13.24 -0.63 -8.37
N CYS A 64 12.07 -0.79 -7.76
CA CYS A 64 11.93 -1.52 -6.50
C CYS A 64 12.35 -2.99 -6.66
N SER A 65 11.89 -3.67 -7.71
CA SER A 65 12.27 -5.05 -8.00
C SER A 65 13.78 -5.19 -8.24
N ASP A 66 14.37 -4.30 -9.03
CA ASP A 66 15.83 -4.27 -9.31
C ASP A 66 16.63 -4.04 -8.02
N ALA A 67 16.05 -3.30 -7.06
CA ALA A 67 16.63 -3.09 -5.74
C ALA A 67 16.36 -4.25 -4.76
N GLY A 68 15.73 -5.34 -5.21
CA GLY A 68 15.47 -6.54 -4.41
C GLY A 68 14.23 -6.46 -3.52
N TYR A 69 13.27 -5.60 -3.83
CA TYR A 69 11.95 -5.62 -3.20
C TYR A 69 11.00 -6.52 -3.98
N SER A 70 10.22 -7.32 -3.26
CA SER A 70 9.09 -8.05 -3.84
C SER A 70 7.87 -7.15 -3.97
N VAL A 71 7.26 -7.14 -5.13
CA VAL A 71 6.03 -6.39 -5.40
C VAL A 71 4.84 -7.25 -4.99
N CYS A 72 4.14 -6.85 -3.94
CA CYS A 72 3.03 -7.59 -3.35
C CYS A 72 1.71 -6.88 -3.64
N ALA A 73 0.90 -7.43 -4.54
CA ALA A 73 -0.43 -6.91 -4.83
C ALA A 73 -1.40 -7.30 -3.72
N THR A 74 -2.29 -6.39 -3.36
CA THR A 74 -3.41 -6.69 -2.45
C THR A 74 -4.69 -6.93 -3.24
N SER A 75 -5.47 -7.91 -2.83
CA SER A 75 -6.75 -8.24 -3.44
C SER A 75 -7.78 -8.59 -2.36
N SER A 76 -9.04 -8.23 -2.60
CA SER A 76 -10.16 -8.65 -1.74
C SER A 76 -10.71 -10.03 -2.09
N HIS A 77 -10.45 -10.51 -3.32
CA HIS A 77 -11.09 -11.72 -3.83
C HIS A 77 -10.12 -12.78 -4.33
N LYS A 78 -8.89 -12.39 -4.69
CA LYS A 78 -7.90 -13.29 -5.31
C LYS A 78 -6.56 -13.08 -4.66
N GLY A 79 -5.93 -14.17 -4.26
CA GLY A 79 -4.60 -14.09 -3.64
C GLY A 79 -4.42 -15.19 -2.61
N GLN A 80 -3.19 -15.33 -2.15
CA GLN A 80 -2.84 -16.21 -1.06
C GLN A 80 -3.18 -15.53 0.27
N ASP A 81 -3.54 -16.33 1.27
CA ASP A 81 -3.81 -15.82 2.62
C ASP A 81 -2.56 -15.11 3.17
N LEU A 82 -2.76 -13.86 3.61
CA LEU A 82 -1.69 -13.02 4.17
C LEU A 82 -0.98 -13.70 5.35
N TYR A 83 -1.74 -14.36 6.21
CA TYR A 83 -1.21 -14.95 7.45
C TYR A 83 -0.50 -16.29 7.22
N GLU A 84 -0.92 -17.04 6.20
CA GLU A 84 -0.27 -18.29 5.83
C GLU A 84 1.00 -18.04 5.01
N LYS A 85 0.92 -17.14 4.03
CA LYS A 85 2.02 -16.86 3.12
C LYS A 85 3.05 -15.89 3.71
N GLY A 86 2.57 -14.87 4.41
CA GLY A 86 3.38 -13.77 4.91
C GLY A 86 3.89 -12.84 3.81
N LEU A 87 4.45 -11.71 4.24
CA LEU A 87 5.11 -10.74 3.38
C LEU A 87 6.63 -10.96 3.40
N PRO A 88 7.34 -10.86 2.27
CA PRO A 88 8.80 -10.81 2.25
C PRO A 88 9.35 -9.64 3.09
N ALA A 89 10.55 -9.77 3.64
CA ALA A 89 11.17 -8.73 4.47
C ALA A 89 11.38 -7.40 3.73
N ARG A 90 11.61 -7.47 2.42
CA ARG A 90 11.68 -6.30 1.53
C ARG A 90 10.46 -6.34 0.61
N SER A 91 9.42 -5.64 1.00
CA SER A 91 8.14 -5.64 0.27
C SER A 91 7.77 -4.24 -0.22
N CYS A 92 7.23 -4.19 -1.43
CA CYS A 92 6.49 -3.07 -1.96
C CYS A 92 5.02 -3.47 -2.05
N ILE A 93 4.20 -3.00 -1.11
CA ILE A 93 2.79 -3.38 -0.98
C ILE A 93 1.95 -2.48 -1.88
N LEU A 94 1.25 -3.05 -2.86
CA LEU A 94 0.36 -2.34 -3.77
C LEU A 94 -1.05 -2.29 -3.19
N LEU A 95 -1.57 -1.08 -3.03
CA LEU A 95 -2.93 -0.80 -2.56
C LEU A 95 -3.68 -0.03 -3.63
N GLY A 96 -4.80 -0.55 -4.09
CA GLY A 96 -5.64 0.05 -5.11
C GLY A 96 -6.74 0.94 -4.56
N ALA A 97 -7.39 1.68 -5.45
CA ALA A 97 -8.57 2.47 -5.12
C ALA A 97 -9.72 1.59 -4.61
N GLU A 98 -10.58 2.16 -3.75
CA GLU A 98 -11.66 1.40 -3.10
C GLU A 98 -12.67 0.79 -4.08
N ARG A 99 -12.96 1.46 -5.20
CA ARG A 99 -13.93 1.00 -6.19
C ARG A 99 -13.31 0.07 -7.23
N ASP A 100 -12.18 0.47 -7.78
CA ASP A 100 -11.60 -0.18 -8.95
C ASP A 100 -10.50 -1.19 -8.58
N GLY A 101 -10.02 -1.16 -7.33
CA GLY A 101 -8.90 -1.97 -6.88
C GLY A 101 -7.58 -1.57 -7.56
N LEU A 102 -6.69 -2.52 -7.73
CA LEU A 102 -5.46 -2.35 -8.50
C LEU A 102 -5.74 -2.47 -10.00
N SER A 103 -5.06 -1.64 -10.78
CA SER A 103 -5.11 -1.75 -12.24
C SER A 103 -4.62 -3.12 -12.70
N PRO A 104 -5.20 -3.69 -13.78
CA PRO A 104 -4.80 -5.00 -14.30
C PRO A 104 -3.30 -5.11 -14.58
N ALA A 105 -2.70 -4.05 -15.09
CA ALA A 105 -1.26 -4.00 -15.38
C ALA A 105 -0.40 -4.16 -14.13
N LEU A 106 -0.76 -3.49 -13.02
CA LEU A 106 -0.04 -3.62 -11.75
C LEU A 106 -0.26 -4.99 -11.11
N MET A 107 -1.49 -5.53 -11.20
CA MET A 107 -1.80 -6.85 -10.70
C MET A 107 -1.00 -7.94 -11.43
N GLN A 108 -0.85 -7.85 -12.77
CA GLN A 108 -0.11 -8.81 -13.57
C GLN A 108 1.41 -8.75 -13.33
N ASN A 109 1.93 -7.58 -12.99
CA ASN A 109 3.36 -7.38 -12.74
C ASN A 109 3.77 -7.57 -11.27
N ALA A 110 2.84 -7.97 -10.41
CA ALA A 110 3.17 -8.29 -9.03
C ALA A 110 3.78 -9.69 -8.90
N ASP A 111 4.78 -9.82 -8.02
CA ASP A 111 5.43 -11.09 -7.73
C ASP A 111 4.51 -12.03 -6.94
N ILE A 112 3.62 -11.46 -6.14
CA ILE A 112 2.68 -12.18 -5.30
C ILE A 112 1.39 -11.37 -5.14
N ALA A 113 0.25 -12.05 -5.12
CA ALA A 113 -1.03 -11.48 -4.74
C ALA A 113 -1.47 -12.05 -3.38
N LEU A 114 -1.81 -11.16 -2.45
CA LEU A 114 -2.19 -11.50 -1.09
C LEU A 114 -3.59 -10.97 -0.77
N CYS A 115 -4.33 -11.70 0.04
CA CYS A 115 -5.64 -11.27 0.56
C CYS A 115 -5.64 -11.33 2.10
N ILE A 116 -6.41 -10.44 2.70
CA ILE A 116 -6.74 -10.50 4.13
C ILE A 116 -7.95 -11.43 4.26
N PRO A 117 -7.83 -12.57 4.94
CA PRO A 117 -8.98 -13.45 5.13
C PRO A 117 -10.05 -12.80 6.00
N GLY A 118 -11.31 -13.10 5.71
CA GLY A 118 -12.44 -12.56 6.43
C GLY A 118 -13.68 -13.44 6.29
N THR A 119 -14.77 -13.03 6.90
CA THR A 119 -16.04 -13.79 6.92
C THR A 119 -16.84 -13.71 5.62
N SER A 120 -16.39 -12.87 4.68
CA SER A 120 -17.12 -12.54 3.44
C SER A 120 -18.45 -11.79 3.66
N ALA A 121 -18.71 -11.29 4.88
CA ALA A 121 -19.88 -10.46 5.16
C ALA A 121 -19.84 -9.09 4.45
N VAL A 122 -18.65 -8.65 4.09
CA VAL A 122 -18.40 -7.45 3.27
C VAL A 122 -17.36 -7.80 2.20
N GLU A 123 -17.43 -7.10 1.05
CA GLU A 123 -16.54 -7.40 -0.08
C GLU A 123 -15.08 -7.00 0.17
N SER A 124 -14.87 -5.90 0.86
CA SER A 124 -13.53 -5.37 1.12
C SER A 124 -13.48 -4.47 2.35
N LEU A 125 -12.27 -4.24 2.85
CA LEU A 125 -11.98 -3.24 3.84
C LEU A 125 -11.65 -1.88 3.16
N ASN A 126 -11.85 -0.79 3.88
CA ASN A 126 -11.28 0.50 3.50
C ASN A 126 -9.77 0.38 3.25
N VAL A 127 -9.25 1.09 2.25
CA VAL A 127 -7.84 0.97 1.83
C VAL A 127 -6.84 1.29 2.95
N ALA A 128 -7.14 2.25 3.83
CA ALA A 128 -6.28 2.56 4.97
C ALA A 128 -6.33 1.47 6.05
N SER A 129 -7.49 0.84 6.25
CA SER A 129 -7.65 -0.32 7.14
C SER A 129 -6.88 -1.53 6.62
N SER A 130 -6.98 -1.80 5.32
CA SER A 130 -6.20 -2.87 4.66
C SER A 130 -4.71 -2.64 4.83
N ALA A 131 -4.24 -1.41 4.58
CA ALA A 131 -2.83 -1.05 4.77
C ALA A 131 -2.35 -1.29 6.19
N ALA A 132 -3.16 -0.96 7.20
CA ALA A 132 -2.80 -1.19 8.59
C ALA A 132 -2.60 -2.68 8.90
N VAL A 133 -3.45 -3.56 8.37
CA VAL A 133 -3.32 -5.00 8.54
C VAL A 133 -2.04 -5.53 7.87
N PHE A 134 -1.79 -5.16 6.61
CA PHE A 134 -0.59 -5.59 5.89
C PHE A 134 0.70 -5.10 6.57
N LEU A 135 0.75 -3.84 6.98
CA LEU A 135 1.92 -3.25 7.61
C LEU A 135 2.15 -3.81 9.02
N ALA A 136 1.09 -4.05 9.79
CA ALA A 136 1.18 -4.69 11.11
C ALA A 136 1.72 -6.12 10.99
N GLU A 137 1.25 -6.89 10.01
CA GLU A 137 1.72 -8.26 9.78
C GLU A 137 3.19 -8.27 9.31
N HIS A 138 3.57 -7.35 8.44
CA HIS A 138 4.98 -7.18 8.04
C HIS A 138 5.85 -6.83 9.25
N TRP A 139 5.44 -5.87 10.07
CA TRP A 139 6.14 -5.47 11.29
C TRP A 139 6.31 -6.65 12.26
N ARG A 140 5.21 -7.38 12.52
CA ARG A 140 5.22 -8.55 13.40
C ARG A 140 6.28 -9.58 13.00
N ASN A 141 6.46 -9.79 11.71
CA ASN A 141 7.36 -10.83 11.19
C ASN A 141 8.81 -10.36 11.03
N HIS A 142 9.07 -9.07 10.85
CA HIS A 142 10.38 -8.57 10.42
C HIS A 142 10.99 -7.49 11.31
N ALA A 143 10.23 -6.86 12.20
CA ALA A 143 10.79 -5.91 13.17
C ALA A 143 11.38 -6.67 14.35
N ARG A 144 12.70 -6.66 14.43
CA ARG A 144 13.47 -7.12 15.59
C ARG A 144 14.46 -6.04 16.00
#